data_597f0ce5e27627e0e10ad90bcb112b42
#
_entry.id   597f0ce5e27627e0e10ad90bcb112b42
#
_cell.length_a   1.000
_cell.length_b   1.000
_cell.length_c   1.000
_cell.angle_alpha   90.00
_cell.angle_beta   90.00
_cell.angle_gamma   90.00
#
_symmetry.space_group_name_H-M   'P 1'
#
loop_
_entity.id
_entity.type
_entity.pdbx_description
1 polymer ?
#
loop_
_entity_poly.entity_id
_entity_poly.type
_entity_poly.pdbx_seq_one_letter_code
_entity_poly.pdbx_strand_id
1 'polypeptide(L)'
;MATNQYCYPREGFVSEVCTHEGLSLAHAQGTPFWLSEKGDVFIRYANGRWHRRIVDTCARKSYNTRTLNGVIRGKTYPGVTYKGVHYRVHILMALAWIGSIPAGWEVDHLNGDINNWSRDNIRIVTIAENYRCGAILRWLRKKSIDTCTLTGMQCRVAFAVLPMLGIERRNAIQKAEIMEIISKYEIGDPAERMEYEMTHHMEV
;
A
#
# COMPACT_ATOMS: atom_id res chain seq x y z
N MET A 1 -6.67 -1.12 -23.95
CA MET A 1 -7.51 -1.07 -22.73
C MET A 1 -6.63 -1.58 -21.60
N ALA A 2 -6.12 -0.68 -20.77
CA ALA A 2 -5.36 -1.07 -19.58
C ALA A 2 -6.37 -1.24 -18.45
N THR A 3 -6.72 -2.49 -18.17
CA THR A 3 -7.53 -2.83 -17.00
C THR A 3 -6.79 -2.34 -15.76
N ASN A 4 -7.38 -1.37 -15.07
CA ASN A 4 -6.95 -0.91 -13.75
C ASN A 4 -7.14 -2.06 -12.76
N GLN A 5 -6.21 -3.02 -12.75
CA GLN A 5 -6.17 -4.07 -11.72
C GLN A 5 -5.67 -3.45 -10.42
N TYR A 6 -6.53 -2.68 -9.76
CA TYR A 6 -6.37 -2.44 -8.33
C TYR A 6 -6.48 -3.79 -7.64
N CYS A 7 -5.42 -4.23 -6.99
CA CYS A 7 -5.42 -5.49 -6.26
C CYS A 7 -6.33 -5.38 -5.04
N TYR A 8 -7.63 -5.59 -5.25
CA TYR A 8 -8.54 -6.07 -4.22
C TYR A 8 -8.12 -7.50 -3.82
N PRO A 9 -8.51 -7.97 -2.63
CA PRO A 9 -8.29 -9.36 -2.28
C PRO A 9 -8.74 -10.21 -3.47
N ARG A 10 -7.85 -11.11 -3.93
CA ARG A 10 -8.18 -11.98 -5.07
C ARG A 10 -9.47 -12.72 -4.74
N GLU A 11 -10.40 -12.78 -5.69
CA GLU A 11 -11.56 -13.66 -5.59
C GLU A 11 -11.08 -15.06 -5.16
N GLY A 12 -11.64 -15.57 -4.06
CA GLY A 12 -11.23 -16.84 -3.47
C GLY A 12 -10.07 -16.78 -2.47
N PHE A 13 -9.45 -15.60 -2.17
CA PHE A 13 -8.51 -15.51 -1.08
C PHE A 13 -9.27 -15.54 0.26
N VAL A 14 -9.13 -16.65 0.98
CA VAL A 14 -9.65 -16.80 2.34
C VAL A 14 -8.46 -16.82 3.30
N SER A 15 -8.28 -15.77 4.05
CA SER A 15 -7.39 -15.79 5.21
C SER A 15 -8.11 -16.44 6.38
N GLU A 16 -7.38 -17.19 7.20
CA GLU A 16 -7.91 -17.59 8.50
C GLU A 16 -8.06 -16.33 9.35
N VAL A 17 -9.28 -16.04 9.79
CA VAL A 17 -9.61 -14.86 10.61
C VAL A 17 -10.14 -15.32 11.96
N CYS A 18 -9.69 -14.68 13.03
CA CYS A 18 -10.19 -14.89 14.38
C CYS A 18 -10.32 -13.57 15.13
N THR A 19 -11.03 -13.59 16.26
CA THR A 19 -11.14 -12.44 17.14
C THR A 19 -10.30 -12.65 18.40
N HIS A 20 -9.49 -11.65 18.75
CA HIS A 20 -8.71 -11.62 20.00
C HIS A 20 -8.70 -10.18 20.55
N GLU A 21 -9.07 -10.05 21.84
CA GLU A 21 -9.17 -8.74 22.52
C GLU A 21 -9.98 -7.68 21.73
N GLY A 22 -11.08 -8.11 21.08
CA GLY A 22 -11.93 -7.23 20.29
C GLY A 22 -11.35 -6.85 18.91
N LEU A 23 -10.19 -7.37 18.55
CA LEU A 23 -9.56 -7.15 17.24
C LEU A 23 -9.87 -8.32 16.29
N SER A 24 -10.22 -8.01 15.05
CA SER A 24 -10.20 -8.99 13.97
C SER A 24 -8.75 -9.20 13.51
N LEU A 25 -8.27 -10.43 13.61
CA LEU A 25 -6.91 -10.82 13.25
C LEU A 25 -6.93 -11.80 12.08
N ALA A 26 -6.14 -11.53 11.06
CA ALA A 26 -5.94 -12.42 9.92
C ALA A 26 -4.57 -13.09 9.97
N HIS A 27 -4.51 -14.37 9.62
CA HIS A 27 -3.27 -15.14 9.60
C HIS A 27 -2.43 -14.82 8.37
N ALA A 28 -1.19 -14.37 8.57
CA ALA A 28 -0.23 -14.21 7.48
C ALA A 28 0.27 -15.58 7.01
N GLN A 29 -0.26 -16.05 5.89
CA GLN A 29 -0.04 -17.40 5.38
C GLN A 29 1.45 -17.77 5.30
N GLY A 30 1.78 -18.99 5.73
CA GLY A 30 3.16 -19.50 5.75
C GLY A 30 4.04 -18.90 6.86
N THR A 31 3.48 -18.14 7.80
CA THR A 31 4.19 -17.51 8.91
C THR A 31 3.49 -17.78 10.24
N PRO A 32 4.13 -17.58 11.40
CA PRO A 32 3.47 -17.71 12.71
C PRO A 32 2.65 -16.46 13.12
N PHE A 33 2.47 -15.48 12.24
CA PHE A 33 1.94 -14.17 12.59
C PHE A 33 0.47 -14.00 12.22
N TRP A 34 -0.22 -13.24 13.07
CA TRP A 34 -1.58 -12.77 12.92
C TRP A 34 -1.58 -11.25 12.99
N LEU A 35 -2.33 -10.60 12.13
CA LEU A 35 -2.32 -9.14 12.03
C LEU A 35 -3.73 -8.55 12.09
N SER A 36 -3.88 -7.45 12.85
CA SER A 36 -5.07 -6.61 12.77
C SER A 36 -5.05 -5.78 11.47
N GLU A 37 -6.20 -5.24 11.07
CA GLU A 37 -6.28 -4.34 9.91
C GLU A 37 -5.41 -3.08 10.07
N LYS A 38 -5.18 -2.66 11.32
CA LYS A 38 -4.32 -1.51 11.65
C LYS A 38 -2.83 -1.86 11.70
N GLY A 39 -2.49 -3.16 11.59
CA GLY A 39 -1.11 -3.62 11.55
C GLY A 39 -0.51 -4.02 12.90
N ASP A 40 -1.32 -4.25 13.93
CA ASP A 40 -0.84 -4.90 15.14
C ASP A 40 -0.45 -6.33 14.84
N VAL A 41 0.70 -6.77 15.33
CA VAL A 41 1.26 -8.09 15.03
C VAL A 41 1.19 -8.98 16.27
N PHE A 42 0.65 -10.18 16.10
CA PHE A 42 0.50 -11.17 17.17
C PHE A 42 1.08 -12.52 16.76
N ILE A 43 1.45 -13.32 17.75
CA ILE A 43 1.75 -14.75 17.61
C ILE A 43 0.80 -15.52 18.51
N ARG A 44 0.19 -16.59 17.98
CA ARG A 44 -0.56 -17.56 18.74
C ARG A 44 0.30 -18.79 19.00
N TYR A 45 0.53 -19.13 20.26
CA TYR A 45 1.27 -20.33 20.65
C TYR A 45 0.38 -21.56 20.63
N ALA A 46 0.98 -22.75 20.57
CA ALA A 46 0.27 -24.04 20.55
C ALA A 46 -0.61 -24.26 21.80
N ASN A 47 -0.28 -23.63 22.93
CA ASN A 47 -1.09 -23.64 24.15
C ASN A 47 -2.25 -22.63 24.14
N GLY A 48 -2.54 -22.01 23.01
CA GLY A 48 -3.62 -21.05 22.84
C GLY A 48 -3.29 -19.63 23.30
N ARG A 49 -2.14 -19.37 23.95
CA ARG A 49 -1.77 -18.02 24.41
C ARG A 49 -1.39 -17.14 23.25
N TRP A 50 -1.81 -15.87 23.30
CA TRP A 50 -1.44 -14.83 22.36
C TRP A 50 -0.33 -13.95 22.92
N HIS A 51 0.52 -13.45 22.03
CA HIS A 51 1.57 -12.51 22.36
C HIS A 51 1.66 -11.43 21.30
N ARG A 52 1.39 -10.16 21.68
CA ARG A 52 1.57 -9.01 20.80
C ARG A 52 3.06 -8.74 20.60
N ARG A 53 3.46 -8.56 19.37
CA ARG A 53 4.85 -8.27 19.00
C ARG A 53 5.04 -6.77 18.82
N ILE A 54 6.17 -6.27 19.29
CA ILE A 54 6.60 -4.89 19.04
C ILE A 54 7.23 -4.85 17.65
N VAL A 55 6.72 -3.95 16.81
CA VAL A 55 7.30 -3.69 15.49
C VAL A 55 8.52 -2.78 15.68
N ASP A 56 9.66 -3.24 15.19
CA ASP A 56 10.88 -2.44 15.14
C ASP A 56 10.76 -1.47 13.95
N THR A 57 10.49 -0.20 14.24
CA THR A 57 10.41 0.90 13.28
C THR A 57 11.75 1.59 13.07
N CYS A 58 12.72 1.30 13.96
CA CYS A 58 14.06 1.81 13.82
C CYS A 58 14.73 1.11 12.64
N ALA A 59 15.10 1.90 11.66
CA ALA A 59 15.90 1.45 10.55
C ALA A 59 17.22 0.86 11.06
N ARG A 60 17.24 -0.42 11.43
CA ARG A 60 18.51 -1.13 11.52
C ARG A 60 19.15 -0.98 10.16
N LYS A 61 20.26 -0.23 10.11
CA LYS A 61 21.10 -0.15 8.93
C LYS A 61 21.25 -1.57 8.41
N SER A 62 20.61 -1.88 7.28
CA SER A 62 20.73 -3.17 6.64
C SER A 62 22.20 -3.49 6.58
N TYR A 63 22.61 -4.51 7.32
CA TYR A 63 23.99 -4.97 7.27
C TYR A 63 24.29 -5.33 5.83
N ASN A 64 25.10 -4.50 5.20
CA ASN A 64 25.89 -4.75 4.00
C ASN A 64 25.44 -5.94 3.14
N THR A 65 24.42 -5.79 2.33
CA THR A 65 24.34 -6.59 1.13
C THR A 65 25.39 -6.01 0.17
N ARG A 66 26.60 -6.59 0.21
CA ARG A 66 27.63 -6.29 -0.77
C ARG A 66 27.14 -6.75 -2.12
N THR A 67 26.74 -5.84 -2.97
CA THR A 67 26.68 -6.11 -4.41
C THR A 67 28.06 -5.88 -5.00
N LEU A 68 28.33 -6.47 -6.17
CA LEU A 68 29.57 -6.32 -6.93
C LEU A 68 29.99 -4.84 -7.18
N ASN A 69 29.08 -3.87 -7.00
CA ASN A 69 29.26 -2.44 -7.30
C ASN A 69 29.10 -1.51 -6.09
N GLY A 70 29.20 -2.00 -4.83
CA GLY A 70 29.15 -1.16 -3.66
C GLY A 70 27.98 -1.41 -2.70
N VAL A 71 27.90 -0.59 -1.64
CA VAL A 71 26.89 -0.70 -0.57
C VAL A 71 25.56 -0.15 -1.08
N ILE A 72 24.56 -1.01 -1.29
CA ILE A 72 23.18 -0.55 -1.48
C ILE A 72 22.66 -0.06 -0.12
N ARG A 73 22.44 1.24 0.01
CA ARG A 73 21.67 1.83 1.09
C ARG A 73 20.19 1.48 0.87
N GLY A 74 19.78 0.26 1.24
CA GLY A 74 18.39 -0.14 1.19
C GLY A 74 17.57 0.62 2.23
N LYS A 75 16.35 1.06 1.87
CA LYS A 75 15.36 1.48 2.87
C LYS A 75 15.12 0.31 3.81
N THR A 76 15.32 0.53 5.11
CA THR A 76 14.96 -0.44 6.14
C THR A 76 13.47 -0.31 6.39
N TYR A 77 12.74 -1.38 6.15
CA TYR A 77 11.30 -1.43 6.40
C TYR A 77 11.04 -1.86 7.85
N PRO A 78 9.99 -1.33 8.50
CA PRO A 78 9.52 -1.83 9.80
C PRO A 78 9.28 -3.33 9.77
N GLY A 79 9.61 -4.00 10.88
CA GLY A 79 9.49 -5.45 10.94
C GLY A 79 9.48 -6.02 12.34
N VAL A 80 9.30 -7.32 12.42
CA VAL A 80 9.36 -8.12 13.64
C VAL A 80 10.37 -9.22 13.49
N THR A 81 11.10 -9.54 14.56
CA THR A 81 12.05 -10.64 14.58
C THR A 81 11.47 -11.81 15.37
N TYR A 82 11.51 -13.00 14.79
CA TYR A 82 11.07 -14.23 15.42
C TYR A 82 12.04 -15.37 15.08
N LYS A 83 12.56 -16.05 16.11
CA LYS A 83 13.56 -17.14 15.97
C LYS A 83 14.74 -16.76 15.08
N GLY A 84 15.25 -15.51 15.24
CA GLY A 84 16.39 -15.02 14.47
C GLY A 84 16.08 -14.55 13.04
N VAL A 85 14.86 -14.73 12.55
CA VAL A 85 14.43 -14.30 11.22
C VAL A 85 13.68 -12.97 11.33
N HIS A 86 14.02 -12.01 10.47
CA HIS A 86 13.35 -10.71 10.38
C HIS A 86 12.27 -10.73 9.30
N TYR A 87 11.05 -10.36 9.68
CA TYR A 87 9.87 -10.30 8.83
C TYR A 87 9.42 -8.85 8.66
N ARG A 88 9.31 -8.36 7.44
CA ARG A 88 8.81 -7.01 7.13
C ARG A 88 7.29 -6.96 7.34
N VAL A 89 6.79 -6.00 8.12
CA VAL A 89 5.37 -5.96 8.49
C VAL A 89 4.46 -5.76 7.29
N HIS A 90 4.81 -4.91 6.31
CA HIS A 90 3.98 -4.72 5.11
C HIS A 90 3.83 -6.02 4.28
N ILE A 91 4.85 -6.88 4.26
CA ILE A 91 4.74 -8.21 3.63
C ILE A 91 3.77 -9.10 4.41
N LEU A 92 3.87 -9.09 5.75
CA LEU A 92 2.93 -9.84 6.59
C LEU A 92 1.49 -9.35 6.42
N MET A 93 1.28 -8.03 6.30
CA MET A 93 -0.03 -7.43 6.03
C MET A 93 -0.61 -7.91 4.70
N ALA A 94 0.21 -7.91 3.64
CA ALA A 94 -0.23 -8.42 2.34
C ALA A 94 -0.63 -9.90 2.42
N LEU A 95 0.18 -10.74 3.07
CA LEU A 95 -0.09 -12.18 3.23
C LEU A 95 -1.32 -12.46 4.11
N ALA A 96 -1.63 -11.57 5.07
CA ALA A 96 -2.77 -11.72 5.95
C ALA A 96 -4.09 -11.26 5.31
N TRP A 97 -4.09 -10.11 4.65
CA TRP A 97 -5.32 -9.41 4.27
C TRP A 97 -5.57 -9.30 2.76
N ILE A 98 -4.55 -9.50 1.93
CA ILE A 98 -4.67 -9.31 0.47
C ILE A 98 -4.49 -10.63 -0.28
N GLY A 99 -3.49 -11.43 0.08
CA GLY A 99 -3.22 -12.73 -0.53
C GLY A 99 -1.76 -12.99 -0.79
N SER A 100 -1.49 -14.07 -1.53
CA SER A 100 -0.14 -14.43 -1.93
C SER A 100 0.47 -13.39 -2.86
N ILE A 101 1.76 -13.13 -2.70
CA ILE A 101 2.51 -12.21 -3.55
C ILE A 101 3.04 -13.00 -4.75
N PRO A 102 2.59 -12.71 -6.00
CA PRO A 102 3.08 -13.42 -7.17
C PRO A 102 4.56 -13.15 -7.43
N ALA A 103 5.24 -14.08 -8.08
CA ALA A 103 6.61 -13.87 -8.52
C ALA A 103 6.70 -12.63 -9.43
N GLY A 104 7.67 -11.75 -9.18
CA GLY A 104 7.85 -10.50 -9.91
C GLY A 104 6.89 -9.37 -9.52
N TRP A 105 6.09 -9.54 -8.47
CA TRP A 105 5.25 -8.50 -7.90
C TRP A 105 5.84 -7.97 -6.60
N GLU A 106 5.46 -6.77 -6.22
CA GLU A 106 5.94 -6.09 -5.01
C GLU A 106 4.77 -5.71 -4.11
N VAL A 107 5.07 -5.59 -2.80
CA VAL A 107 4.16 -4.97 -1.85
C VAL A 107 4.54 -3.51 -1.71
N ASP A 108 3.58 -2.64 -1.96
CA ASP A 108 3.76 -1.19 -2.00
C ASP A 108 2.88 -0.49 -0.96
N HIS A 109 3.35 0.69 -0.49
CA HIS A 109 2.61 1.61 0.37
C HIS A 109 1.96 2.68 -0.50
N LEU A 110 0.63 2.72 -0.55
CA LEU A 110 -0.13 3.62 -1.43
C LEU A 110 0.30 5.08 -1.29
N ASN A 111 0.48 5.59 -0.07
CA ASN A 111 0.90 6.97 0.19
C ASN A 111 2.43 7.17 0.21
N GLY A 112 3.20 6.09 0.06
CA GLY A 112 4.65 6.09 0.11
C GLY A 112 5.26 6.26 1.51
N ASP A 113 4.45 6.16 2.57
CA ASP A 113 4.92 6.13 3.97
C ASP A 113 5.15 4.69 4.40
N ILE A 114 6.41 4.31 4.56
CA ILE A 114 6.81 2.96 4.99
C ILE A 114 6.42 2.63 6.43
N ASN A 115 6.06 3.64 7.24
CA ASN A 115 5.61 3.46 8.62
C ASN A 115 4.09 3.29 8.73
N ASN A 116 3.36 3.48 7.65
CA ASN A 116 1.93 3.21 7.57
C ASN A 116 1.69 1.89 6.82
N TRP A 117 1.72 0.78 7.55
CA TRP A 117 1.47 -0.57 7.02
C TRP A 117 0.04 -1.07 7.28
N SER A 118 -0.92 -0.19 7.55
CA SER A 118 -2.33 -0.55 7.68
C SER A 118 -2.86 -1.20 6.39
N ARG A 119 -3.87 -2.06 6.51
CA ARG A 119 -4.51 -2.75 5.38
C ARG A 119 -4.87 -1.81 4.23
N ASP A 120 -5.44 -0.64 4.56
CA ASP A 120 -5.90 0.33 3.57
C ASP A 120 -4.77 0.98 2.77
N ASN A 121 -3.55 0.98 3.33
CA ASN A 121 -2.37 1.60 2.71
C ASN A 121 -1.45 0.59 2.01
N ILE A 122 -1.72 -0.71 2.10
CA ILE A 122 -0.90 -1.76 1.47
C ILE A 122 -1.60 -2.31 0.23
N ARG A 123 -0.81 -2.60 -0.80
CA ARG A 123 -1.27 -3.27 -2.02
C ARG A 123 -0.18 -4.17 -2.61
N ILE A 124 -0.59 -5.11 -3.45
CA ILE A 124 0.32 -5.96 -4.24
C ILE A 124 0.23 -5.48 -5.69
N VAL A 125 1.35 -5.10 -6.29
CA VAL A 125 1.43 -4.48 -7.61
C VAL A 125 2.59 -5.02 -8.43
N THR A 126 2.53 -4.85 -9.74
CA THR A 126 3.70 -5.09 -10.60
C THR A 126 4.76 -4.02 -10.37
N ILE A 127 6.02 -4.37 -10.67
CA ILE A 127 7.14 -3.41 -10.60
C ILE A 127 6.85 -2.17 -11.46
N ALA A 128 6.30 -2.35 -12.67
CA ALA A 128 5.99 -1.24 -13.58
C ALA A 128 4.93 -0.30 -12.99
N GLU A 129 3.89 -0.85 -12.37
CA GLU A 129 2.85 -0.05 -11.71
C GLU A 129 3.39 0.67 -10.48
N ASN A 130 4.23 0.01 -9.67
CA ASN A 130 4.90 0.65 -8.54
C ASN A 130 5.71 1.87 -8.99
N TYR A 131 6.49 1.76 -10.06
CA TYR A 131 7.24 2.89 -10.62
C TYR A 131 6.33 4.03 -11.09
N ARG A 132 5.24 3.71 -11.79
CA ARG A 132 4.27 4.69 -12.28
C ARG A 132 3.62 5.46 -11.13
N CYS A 133 3.10 4.78 -10.14
CA CYS A 133 2.48 5.39 -8.97
C CYS A 133 3.50 6.18 -8.13
N GLY A 134 4.70 5.66 -7.96
CA GLY A 134 5.79 6.39 -7.32
C GLY A 134 6.15 7.70 -8.04
N ALA A 135 6.02 7.76 -9.36
CA ALA A 135 6.19 9.01 -10.12
C ALA A 135 5.09 10.03 -9.79
N ILE A 136 3.84 9.58 -9.64
CA ILE A 136 2.71 10.44 -9.25
C ILE A 136 2.92 10.98 -7.83
N LEU A 137 3.30 10.14 -6.87
CA LEU A 137 3.60 10.59 -5.50
C LEU A 137 4.72 11.64 -5.47
N ARG A 138 5.79 11.44 -6.26
CA ARG A 138 6.86 12.44 -6.38
C ARG A 138 6.37 13.75 -6.97
N TRP A 139 5.48 13.70 -7.97
CA TRP A 139 4.88 14.88 -8.56
C TRP A 139 3.97 15.61 -7.56
N LEU A 140 3.13 14.91 -6.79
CA LEU A 140 2.32 15.49 -5.73
C LEU A 140 3.16 16.23 -4.69
N ARG A 141 4.28 15.64 -4.26
CA ARG A 141 5.23 16.28 -3.34
C ARG A 141 5.84 17.55 -3.92
N LYS A 142 6.14 17.59 -5.24
CA LYS A 142 6.58 18.82 -5.92
C LYS A 142 5.50 19.91 -5.93
N LYS A 143 4.21 19.53 -5.86
CA LYS A 143 3.07 20.44 -5.70
C LYS A 143 2.78 20.78 -4.22
N SER A 144 3.73 20.50 -3.31
CA SER A 144 3.62 20.75 -1.87
C SER A 144 2.48 19.99 -1.17
N ILE A 145 2.13 18.81 -1.70
CA ILE A 145 1.19 17.88 -1.07
C ILE A 145 2.00 16.85 -0.29
N ASP A 146 1.76 16.78 1.03
CA ASP A 146 2.34 15.71 1.85
C ASP A 146 1.57 14.41 1.61
N THR A 147 2.18 13.52 0.83
CA THR A 147 1.53 12.26 0.47
C THR A 147 1.31 11.33 1.66
N CYS A 148 2.08 11.50 2.75
CA CYS A 148 1.93 10.66 3.95
C CYS A 148 0.62 10.94 4.69
N THR A 149 -0.01 12.11 4.45
CA THR A 149 -1.31 12.48 5.04
C THR A 149 -2.50 11.97 4.21
N LEU A 150 -2.26 11.48 3.00
CA LEU A 150 -3.32 10.96 2.14
C LEU A 150 -3.78 9.57 2.62
N THR A 151 -5.09 9.35 2.60
CA THR A 151 -5.67 8.02 2.81
C THR A 151 -5.32 7.09 1.64
N GLY A 152 -5.43 5.79 1.85
CA GLY A 152 -5.26 4.82 0.76
C GLY A 152 -6.24 5.07 -0.39
N MET A 153 -7.50 5.45 -0.09
CA MET A 153 -8.49 5.80 -1.11
C MET A 153 -8.07 7.03 -1.90
N GLN A 154 -7.65 8.11 -1.24
CA GLN A 154 -7.18 9.33 -1.90
C GLN A 154 -5.99 9.06 -2.83
N CYS A 155 -5.08 8.17 -2.42
CA CYS A 155 -3.97 7.75 -3.28
C CYS A 155 -4.47 6.98 -4.51
N ARG A 156 -5.46 6.08 -4.36
CA ARG A 156 -6.06 5.35 -5.50
C ARG A 156 -6.70 6.31 -6.49
N VAL A 157 -7.48 7.28 -6.00
CA VAL A 157 -8.05 8.35 -6.82
C VAL A 157 -6.95 9.12 -7.57
N ALA A 158 -5.91 9.55 -6.87
CA ALA A 158 -4.81 10.28 -7.48
C ALA A 158 -4.12 9.48 -8.60
N PHE A 159 -3.92 8.16 -8.40
CA PHE A 159 -3.30 7.28 -9.39
C PHE A 159 -4.18 7.05 -10.62
N ALA A 160 -5.50 7.04 -10.44
CA ALA A 160 -6.46 6.87 -11.54
C ALA A 160 -6.64 8.17 -12.35
N VAL A 161 -6.92 9.27 -11.65
CA VAL A 161 -7.42 10.51 -12.25
C VAL A 161 -6.29 11.40 -12.77
N LEU A 162 -5.21 11.60 -11.99
CA LEU A 162 -4.18 12.57 -12.37
C LEU A 162 -3.42 12.23 -13.65
N PRO A 163 -3.16 10.98 -14.02
CA PRO A 163 -2.56 10.65 -15.31
C PRO A 163 -3.42 11.03 -16.51
N MET A 164 -4.75 11.12 -16.36
CA MET A 164 -5.69 11.46 -17.44
C MET A 164 -5.69 12.96 -17.73
N LEU A 165 -5.22 13.80 -16.80
CA LEU A 165 -4.99 15.22 -17.07
C LEU A 165 -3.86 15.37 -18.09
N GLY A 166 -4.06 16.14 -19.16
CA GLY A 166 -3.04 16.45 -20.13
C GLY A 166 -1.78 17.06 -19.51
N ILE A 167 -0.63 16.94 -20.15
CA ILE A 167 0.67 17.39 -19.62
C ILE A 167 0.62 18.88 -19.26
N GLU A 168 0.04 19.71 -20.12
CA GLU A 168 -0.09 21.15 -19.89
C GLU A 168 -0.89 21.45 -18.63
N ARG A 169 -2.08 20.81 -18.49
CA ARG A 169 -2.90 20.95 -17.30
C ARG A 169 -2.20 20.49 -16.02
N ARG A 170 -1.51 19.33 -16.06
CA ARG A 170 -0.71 18.86 -14.93
C ARG A 170 0.38 19.83 -14.51
N ASN A 171 0.99 20.56 -15.45
CA ASN A 171 2.00 21.55 -15.14
C ASN A 171 1.40 22.80 -14.49
N ALA A 172 0.24 23.25 -14.97
CA ALA A 172 -0.44 24.48 -14.51
C ALA A 172 -1.21 24.31 -13.20
N ILE A 173 -1.81 23.12 -12.96
CA ILE A 173 -2.70 22.85 -11.82
C ILE A 173 -2.05 23.14 -10.46
N GLN A 174 -2.80 23.77 -9.56
CA GLN A 174 -2.36 24.13 -8.22
C GLN A 174 -2.79 23.09 -7.17
N LYS A 175 -2.15 23.14 -5.99
CA LYS A 175 -2.42 22.23 -4.86
C LYS A 175 -3.90 22.15 -4.50
N ALA A 176 -4.57 23.29 -4.38
CA ALA A 176 -6.00 23.35 -3.99
C ALA A 176 -6.89 22.59 -4.98
N GLU A 177 -6.68 22.82 -6.28
CA GLU A 177 -7.42 22.13 -7.35
C GLU A 177 -7.13 20.62 -7.39
N ILE A 178 -5.88 20.21 -7.13
CA ILE A 178 -5.52 18.79 -7.03
C ILE A 178 -6.29 18.12 -5.88
N MET A 179 -6.34 18.77 -4.72
CA MET A 179 -7.03 18.23 -3.54
C MET A 179 -8.54 18.21 -3.75
N GLU A 180 -9.10 19.20 -4.45
CA GLU A 180 -10.51 19.21 -4.84
C GLU A 180 -10.84 18.03 -5.77
N ILE A 181 -10.02 17.78 -6.78
CA ILE A 181 -10.18 16.62 -7.68
C ILE A 181 -10.15 15.32 -6.88
N ILE A 182 -9.16 15.14 -6.01
CA ILE A 182 -9.03 13.93 -5.19
C ILE A 182 -10.28 13.74 -4.32
N SER A 183 -10.76 14.80 -3.67
CA SER A 183 -11.94 14.73 -2.80
C SER A 183 -13.23 14.46 -3.58
N LYS A 184 -13.38 15.04 -4.76
CA LYS A 184 -14.56 14.84 -5.62
C LYS A 184 -14.74 13.37 -6.00
N TYR A 185 -13.66 12.67 -6.28
CA TYR A 185 -13.68 11.28 -6.75
C TYR A 185 -13.42 10.25 -5.64
N GLU A 186 -13.36 10.66 -4.36
CA GLU A 186 -13.19 9.75 -3.23
C GLU A 186 -14.42 8.87 -2.96
N ILE A 187 -15.61 9.27 -3.46
CA ILE A 187 -16.88 8.55 -3.28
C ILE A 187 -17.16 7.69 -4.52
N GLY A 188 -17.14 6.37 -4.38
CA GLY A 188 -17.37 5.41 -5.45
C GLY A 188 -16.10 4.88 -6.10
N ASP A 189 -16.23 4.10 -7.19
CA ASP A 189 -15.06 3.72 -8.01
C ASP A 189 -14.62 4.93 -8.83
N PRO A 190 -13.40 5.46 -8.60
CA PRO A 190 -12.93 6.66 -9.26
C PRO A 190 -12.81 6.48 -10.80
N ALA A 191 -12.50 5.26 -11.25
CA ALA A 191 -12.34 4.98 -12.68
C ALA A 191 -13.70 4.95 -13.39
N GLU A 192 -14.69 4.29 -12.81
CA GLU A 192 -16.05 4.22 -13.38
C GLU A 192 -16.69 5.61 -13.43
N ARG A 193 -16.54 6.40 -12.37
CA ARG A 193 -17.13 7.74 -12.31
C ARG A 193 -16.50 8.69 -13.33
N MET A 194 -15.19 8.60 -13.52
CA MET A 194 -14.50 9.46 -14.48
C MET A 194 -14.79 9.02 -15.92
N GLU A 195 -14.88 7.74 -16.21
CA GLU A 195 -15.30 7.22 -17.52
C GLU A 195 -16.73 7.71 -17.84
N TYR A 196 -17.62 7.68 -16.85
CA TYR A 196 -18.97 8.23 -16.99
C TYR A 196 -18.97 9.73 -17.30
N GLU A 197 -18.20 10.55 -16.57
CA GLU A 197 -18.13 12.00 -16.80
C GLU A 197 -17.48 12.35 -18.14
N MET A 198 -16.45 11.62 -18.58
CA MET A 198 -15.81 11.83 -19.88
C MET A 198 -16.74 11.47 -21.04
N THR A 199 -17.55 10.42 -20.91
CA THR A 199 -18.49 10.00 -21.95
C THR A 199 -19.72 10.92 -22.04
N HIS A 200 -20.14 11.53 -20.94
CA HIS A 200 -21.36 12.38 -20.89
C HIS A 200 -21.09 13.88 -21.02
N HIS A 201 -19.84 14.36 -20.90
CA HIS A 201 -19.47 15.76 -21.17
C HIS A 201 -19.02 16.02 -22.62
N MET A 202 -19.01 15.01 -23.48
CA MET A 202 -18.78 15.21 -24.94
C MET A 202 -20.06 15.51 -25.73
N GLU A 203 -21.22 15.63 -25.08
CA GLU A 203 -22.52 15.94 -25.70
C GLU A 203 -23.01 17.37 -25.43
N VAL A 204 -22.11 18.34 -25.11
CA VAL A 204 -22.46 19.76 -24.98
C VAL A 204 -21.59 20.60 -25.89
#